data_149eac9abd7641134b50851eb09f16fb
#
_entry.id   149eac9abd7641134b50851eb09f16fb
#
_cell.length_a   1.000
_cell.length_b   1.000
_cell.length_c   1.000
_cell.angle_alpha   90.00
_cell.angle_beta   90.00
_cell.angle_gamma   90.00
#
_symmetry.space_group_name_H-M   'P 1'
#
loop_
_entity.id
_entity.type
_entity.pdbx_description
1 polymer ?
#
loop_
_entity_poly.entity_id
_entity_poly.type
_entity_poly.pdbx_seq_one_letter_code
_entity_poly.pdbx_strand_id
1 'polypeptide(L)'
;LELINSITIKDADLKGLNNWLEKSDFFTAPATLRYHGSYPGGLCEHSLNVYDNLVKLASIFATRFEQQWDTDAQGNPIKETLRTVEVNQYSADTLKIVALMHDIGKTNIFTTYKRNVKNEETGKWEQKQEYKVKEASERFIYGNHEQNSEFIAHTFFPLSVEESSAILNHLGGMGADSAQMIAPIVYSKYSLALLLHMADLIACYIDEKVL
;
A
#
# COMPACT_ATOMS: atom_id res chain seq x y z
N LEU A 1 3.90 -4.58 -12.23
CA LEU A 1 5.31 -5.05 -12.14
C LEU A 1 6.32 -3.96 -12.48
N GLU A 2 6.08 -3.06 -13.44
CA GLU A 2 7.03 -2.00 -13.81
C GLU A 2 7.45 -1.13 -12.62
N LEU A 3 6.50 -0.67 -11.79
CA LEU A 3 6.80 0.10 -10.57
C LEU A 3 7.68 -0.67 -9.59
N ILE A 4 7.40 -1.95 -9.36
CA ILE A 4 8.19 -2.81 -8.47
C ILE A 4 9.61 -2.96 -9.03
N ASN A 5 9.75 -3.24 -10.32
CA ASN A 5 11.05 -3.42 -10.97
C ASN A 5 11.87 -2.13 -11.09
N SER A 6 11.26 -0.97 -10.88
CA SER A 6 11.93 0.32 -10.82
C SER A 6 12.46 0.69 -9.42
N ILE A 7 12.26 -0.17 -8.41
CA ILE A 7 12.83 0.01 -7.06
C ILE A 7 14.33 -0.32 -7.12
N THR A 8 15.14 0.54 -6.51
CA THR A 8 16.61 0.46 -6.57
C THR A 8 17.26 0.29 -5.19
N ILE A 9 16.47 0.07 -4.15
CA ILE A 9 16.99 -0.12 -2.79
C ILE A 9 17.92 -1.32 -2.76
N LYS A 10 19.10 -1.10 -2.17
CA LYS A 10 20.10 -2.15 -1.94
C LYS A 10 19.53 -3.25 -1.05
N ASP A 11 19.88 -4.49 -1.35
CA ASP A 11 19.45 -5.68 -0.62
C ASP A 11 17.97 -6.03 -0.73
N ALA A 12 17.21 -5.39 -1.64
CA ALA A 12 15.85 -5.79 -1.98
C ALA A 12 15.85 -7.08 -2.82
N ASP A 13 14.99 -8.04 -2.47
CA ASP A 13 14.78 -9.27 -3.27
C ASP A 13 13.62 -9.10 -4.26
N LEU A 14 13.83 -8.28 -5.29
CA LEU A 14 12.82 -8.05 -6.34
C LEU A 14 12.51 -9.31 -7.14
N LYS A 15 13.49 -10.20 -7.33
CA LYS A 15 13.28 -11.48 -8.03
C LYS A 15 12.38 -12.41 -7.22
N GLY A 16 12.63 -12.50 -5.92
CA GLY A 16 11.79 -13.26 -5.00
C GLY A 16 10.37 -12.72 -4.95
N LEU A 17 10.22 -11.40 -4.83
CA LEU A 17 8.91 -10.73 -4.84
C LEU A 17 8.14 -10.98 -6.13
N ASN A 18 8.76 -10.80 -7.30
CA ASN A 18 8.10 -11.05 -8.58
C ASN A 18 7.60 -12.49 -8.68
N ASN A 19 8.46 -13.48 -8.34
CA ASN A 19 8.07 -14.89 -8.34
C ASN A 19 6.96 -15.20 -7.33
N TRP A 20 6.93 -14.51 -6.19
CA TRP A 20 5.87 -14.64 -5.19
C TRP A 20 4.55 -14.05 -5.70
N LEU A 21 4.58 -12.86 -6.31
CA LEU A 21 3.42 -12.20 -6.90
C LEU A 21 2.80 -13.04 -8.03
N GLU A 22 3.62 -13.61 -8.92
CA GLU A 22 3.16 -14.47 -10.02
C GLU A 22 2.46 -15.75 -9.53
N LYS A 23 2.86 -16.29 -8.38
CA LYS A 23 2.27 -17.49 -7.77
C LYS A 23 1.08 -17.20 -6.86
N SER A 24 0.87 -15.95 -6.52
CA SER A 24 -0.22 -15.48 -5.67
C SER A 24 -1.42 -15.03 -6.50
N ASP A 25 -2.50 -14.68 -5.84
CA ASP A 25 -3.67 -14.06 -6.48
C ASP A 25 -3.64 -12.52 -6.47
N PHE A 26 -2.51 -11.88 -6.15
CA PHE A 26 -2.40 -10.42 -6.02
C PHE A 26 -3.03 -9.64 -7.18
N PHE A 27 -2.80 -10.09 -8.42
CA PHE A 27 -3.31 -9.44 -9.63
C PHE A 27 -4.79 -9.76 -9.92
N THR A 28 -5.39 -10.68 -9.20
CA THR A 28 -6.78 -11.12 -9.42
C THR A 28 -7.63 -11.06 -8.16
N ALA A 29 -7.03 -10.86 -6.98
CA ALA A 29 -7.74 -10.72 -5.72
C ALA A 29 -8.56 -9.42 -5.67
N PRO A 30 -9.72 -9.42 -4.98
CA PRO A 30 -10.43 -8.19 -4.64
C PRO A 30 -9.71 -7.47 -3.50
N ALA A 31 -9.84 -6.15 -3.40
CA ALA A 31 -9.35 -5.37 -2.25
C ALA A 31 -10.20 -5.60 -0.99
N THR A 32 -11.52 -5.77 -1.17
CA THR A 32 -12.48 -6.02 -0.09
C THR A 32 -13.57 -7.00 -0.53
N LEU A 33 -14.38 -7.47 0.45
CA LEU A 33 -15.51 -8.36 0.14
C LEU A 33 -16.71 -7.67 -0.49
N ARG A 34 -16.99 -6.40 -0.13
CA ARG A 34 -18.26 -5.72 -0.46
C ARG A 34 -18.14 -4.22 -0.70
N TYR A 35 -16.99 -3.63 -0.40
CA TYR A 35 -16.77 -2.19 -0.51
C TYR A 35 -15.93 -1.88 -1.76
N HIS A 36 -15.02 -0.95 -1.66
CA HIS A 36 -14.10 -0.59 -2.74
C HIS A 36 -13.33 -1.81 -3.26
N GLY A 37 -13.04 -1.84 -4.56
CA GLY A 37 -12.24 -2.90 -5.18
C GLY A 37 -12.79 -4.33 -5.03
N SER A 38 -14.11 -4.53 -4.83
CA SER A 38 -14.75 -5.84 -4.68
C SER A 38 -14.98 -6.55 -6.03
N TYR A 39 -13.92 -6.65 -6.84
CA TYR A 39 -13.89 -7.29 -8.15
C TYR A 39 -12.49 -7.86 -8.44
N PRO A 40 -12.37 -8.74 -9.47
CA PRO A 40 -11.07 -9.32 -9.81
C PRO A 40 -10.04 -8.22 -10.18
N GLY A 41 -8.89 -8.24 -9.51
CA GLY A 41 -7.82 -7.25 -9.70
C GLY A 41 -7.94 -6.01 -8.81
N GLY A 42 -9.01 -5.87 -8.02
CA GLY A 42 -9.25 -4.73 -7.16
C GLY A 42 -8.11 -4.47 -6.17
N LEU A 43 -7.45 -5.52 -5.64
CA LEU A 43 -6.31 -5.36 -4.73
C LEU A 43 -5.12 -4.66 -5.41
N CYS A 44 -4.80 -5.05 -6.63
CA CYS A 44 -3.72 -4.44 -7.40
C CYS A 44 -4.06 -2.99 -7.77
N GLU A 45 -5.28 -2.73 -8.23
CA GLU A 45 -5.75 -1.38 -8.58
C GLU A 45 -5.75 -0.46 -7.36
N HIS A 46 -6.24 -0.93 -6.22
CA HIS A 46 -6.20 -0.21 -4.96
C HIS A 46 -4.77 0.19 -4.57
N SER A 47 -3.82 -0.75 -4.63
CA SER A 47 -2.41 -0.46 -4.33
C SER A 47 -1.82 0.62 -5.24
N LEU A 48 -2.23 0.69 -6.51
CA LEU A 48 -1.81 1.72 -7.46
C LEU A 48 -2.46 3.08 -7.13
N ASN A 49 -3.75 3.12 -6.81
CA ASN A 49 -4.45 4.33 -6.41
C ASN A 49 -3.85 4.91 -5.12
N VAL A 50 -3.54 4.06 -4.14
CA VAL A 50 -2.84 4.47 -2.91
C VAL A 50 -1.45 5.04 -3.24
N TYR A 51 -0.70 4.42 -4.15
CA TYR A 51 0.60 4.94 -4.57
C TYR A 51 0.47 6.35 -5.19
N ASP A 52 -0.44 6.53 -6.14
CA ASP A 52 -0.64 7.82 -6.80
C ASP A 52 -1.06 8.92 -5.82
N ASN A 53 -1.92 8.60 -4.86
CA ASN A 53 -2.33 9.54 -3.81
C ASN A 53 -1.18 9.83 -2.84
N LEU A 54 -0.42 8.83 -2.43
CA LEU A 54 0.72 9.00 -1.55
C LEU A 54 1.80 9.90 -2.16
N VAL A 55 2.10 9.75 -3.45
CA VAL A 55 3.03 10.61 -4.19
C VAL A 55 2.54 12.07 -4.17
N LYS A 56 1.25 12.32 -4.44
CA LYS A 56 0.65 13.67 -4.38
C LYS A 56 0.73 14.27 -2.97
N LEU A 57 0.33 13.49 -1.96
CA LEU A 57 0.37 13.95 -0.56
C LEU A 57 1.81 14.22 -0.10
N ALA A 58 2.75 13.35 -0.43
CA ALA A 58 4.16 13.54 -0.08
C ALA A 58 4.75 14.80 -0.75
N SER A 59 4.35 15.11 -1.97
CA SER A 59 4.79 16.33 -2.67
C SER A 59 4.30 17.62 -2.01
N ILE A 60 3.18 17.56 -1.27
CA ILE A 60 2.58 18.73 -0.60
C ILE A 60 3.04 18.84 0.86
N PHE A 61 3.09 17.72 1.57
CA PHE A 61 3.22 17.70 3.03
C PHE A 61 4.56 17.15 3.54
N ALA A 62 5.37 16.53 2.68
CA ALA A 62 6.63 15.92 3.06
C ALA A 62 7.81 16.53 2.29
N THR A 63 7.82 17.84 2.14
CA THR A 63 8.94 18.58 1.55
C THR A 63 9.85 19.14 2.64
N ARG A 64 11.13 19.26 2.32
CA ARG A 64 12.15 19.91 3.14
C ARG A 64 13.06 20.76 2.27
N PHE A 65 13.74 21.71 2.88
CA PHE A 65 14.71 22.55 2.19
C PHE A 65 16.12 22.03 2.48
N GLU A 66 16.90 21.83 1.42
CA GLU A 66 18.30 21.43 1.50
C GLU A 66 19.19 22.44 0.81
N GLN A 67 20.41 22.62 1.36
CA GLN A 67 21.45 23.39 0.72
C GLN A 67 22.18 22.52 -0.30
N GLN A 68 22.21 22.96 -1.55
CA GLN A 68 22.89 22.24 -2.63
C GLN A 68 23.85 23.16 -3.35
N TRP A 69 24.97 22.58 -3.79
CA TRP A 69 25.95 23.18 -4.67
C TRP A 69 25.94 22.45 -6.00
N ASP A 70 26.15 23.17 -7.10
CA ASP A 70 26.52 22.51 -8.34
C ASP A 70 27.89 21.87 -8.20
N THR A 71 28.20 20.87 -9.00
CA THR A 71 29.49 20.20 -9.00
C THR A 71 30.20 20.44 -10.33
N ASP A 72 31.54 20.56 -10.27
CA ASP A 72 32.36 20.58 -11.47
C ASP A 72 32.42 19.21 -12.16
N ALA A 73 33.11 19.10 -13.28
CA ALA A 73 33.27 17.87 -14.05
C ALA A 73 33.98 16.74 -13.26
N GLN A 74 34.64 17.06 -12.15
CA GLN A 74 35.32 16.15 -11.24
C GLN A 74 34.48 15.80 -10.01
N GLY A 75 33.25 16.38 -9.89
CA GLY A 75 32.34 16.12 -8.78
C GLY A 75 32.57 16.98 -7.54
N ASN A 76 33.44 18.01 -7.59
CA ASN A 76 33.69 18.91 -6.47
C ASN A 76 32.62 20.00 -6.41
N PRO A 77 32.17 20.42 -5.20
CA PRO A 77 31.18 21.48 -5.06
C PRO A 77 31.72 22.83 -5.49
N ILE A 78 30.95 23.55 -6.30
CA ILE A 78 31.21 24.91 -6.73
C ILE A 78 30.57 25.86 -5.72
N LYS A 79 31.35 26.40 -4.79
CA LYS A 79 30.88 27.16 -3.61
C LYS A 79 30.00 28.38 -3.94
N GLU A 80 30.21 28.99 -5.09
CA GLU A 80 29.48 30.17 -5.56
C GLU A 80 28.06 29.83 -6.04
N THR A 81 27.74 28.54 -6.20
CA THR A 81 26.42 28.06 -6.69
C THR A 81 25.49 27.60 -5.58
N LEU A 82 25.85 27.87 -4.29
CA LEU A 82 25.02 27.49 -3.17
C LEU A 82 23.58 28.00 -3.33
N ARG A 83 22.64 27.10 -3.36
CA ARG A 83 21.21 27.41 -3.43
C ARG A 83 20.40 26.56 -2.47
N THR A 84 19.29 27.08 -2.01
CA THR A 84 18.28 26.30 -1.28
C THR A 84 17.35 25.66 -2.27
N VAL A 85 17.21 24.35 -2.21
CA VAL A 85 16.28 23.57 -3.04
C VAL A 85 15.26 22.87 -2.16
N GLU A 86 14.06 22.79 -2.67
CA GLU A 86 13.00 21.98 -2.05
C GLU A 86 13.13 20.55 -2.54
N VAL A 87 13.19 19.60 -1.61
CA VAL A 87 13.29 18.16 -1.91
C VAL A 87 12.22 17.39 -1.16
N ASN A 88 11.77 16.29 -1.72
CA ASN A 88 10.87 15.39 -1.00
C ASN A 88 11.62 14.71 0.16
N GLN A 89 10.97 14.61 1.32
CA GLN A 89 11.53 13.94 2.49
C GLN A 89 11.70 12.43 2.25
N TYR A 90 10.82 11.83 1.45
CA TYR A 90 10.82 10.41 1.16
C TYR A 90 11.32 10.13 -0.25
N SER A 91 12.10 9.07 -0.39
CA SER A 91 12.54 8.59 -1.70
C SER A 91 11.37 8.03 -2.50
N ALA A 92 11.49 8.03 -3.83
CA ALA A 92 10.50 7.39 -4.69
C ALA A 92 10.34 5.90 -4.36
N ASP A 93 11.41 5.22 -3.95
CA ASP A 93 11.37 3.80 -3.59
C ASP A 93 10.61 3.56 -2.28
N THR A 94 10.82 4.41 -1.25
CA THR A 94 10.03 4.38 -0.01
C THR A 94 8.53 4.49 -0.30
N LEU A 95 8.12 5.48 -1.13
CA LEU A 95 6.72 5.68 -1.48
C LEU A 95 6.13 4.48 -2.24
N LYS A 96 6.89 3.89 -3.19
CA LYS A 96 6.48 2.67 -3.91
C LYS A 96 6.30 1.49 -2.94
N ILE A 97 7.29 1.24 -2.09
CA ILE A 97 7.28 0.08 -1.19
C ILE A 97 6.09 0.16 -0.25
N VAL A 98 5.92 1.26 0.48
CA VAL A 98 4.85 1.31 1.48
C VAL A 98 3.46 1.28 0.84
N ALA A 99 3.26 1.94 -0.30
CA ALA A 99 1.97 1.95 -0.99
C ALA A 99 1.64 0.60 -1.65
N LEU A 100 2.59 -0.04 -2.34
CA LEU A 100 2.34 -1.30 -3.02
C LEU A 100 2.25 -2.49 -2.06
N MET A 101 2.86 -2.37 -0.88
CA MET A 101 2.93 -3.46 0.10
C MET A 101 1.94 -3.33 1.26
N HIS A 102 1.28 -2.16 1.47
CA HIS A 102 0.45 -1.95 2.67
C HIS A 102 -0.66 -3.01 2.83
N ASP A 103 -1.23 -3.47 1.75
CA ASP A 103 -2.34 -4.42 1.70
C ASP A 103 -1.97 -5.79 1.09
N ILE A 104 -0.69 -6.06 0.84
CA ILE A 104 -0.23 -7.33 0.25
C ILE A 104 -0.60 -8.55 1.11
N GLY A 105 -0.82 -8.35 2.40
CA GLY A 105 -1.33 -9.35 3.34
C GLY A 105 -2.75 -9.82 3.07
N LYS A 106 -3.51 -9.16 2.18
CA LYS A 106 -4.82 -9.61 1.69
C LYS A 106 -4.73 -10.66 0.58
N THR A 107 -3.54 -10.96 0.10
CA THR A 107 -3.28 -11.96 -0.94
C THR A 107 -3.63 -13.36 -0.47
N ASN A 108 -4.28 -14.15 -1.33
CA ASN A 108 -4.74 -15.53 -1.08
C ASN A 108 -5.73 -15.68 0.09
N ILE A 109 -6.37 -14.61 0.53
CA ILE A 109 -7.36 -14.62 1.61
C ILE A 109 -8.77 -14.93 1.11
N PHE A 110 -9.11 -14.51 -0.11
CA PHE A 110 -10.47 -14.57 -0.60
C PHE A 110 -10.69 -15.76 -1.54
N THR A 111 -11.93 -16.26 -1.55
CA THR A 111 -12.44 -17.22 -2.54
C THR A 111 -13.83 -16.79 -2.95
N THR A 112 -14.34 -17.38 -4.04
CA THR A 112 -15.67 -17.06 -4.53
C THR A 112 -16.68 -18.15 -4.21
N TYR A 113 -17.96 -17.78 -4.08
CA TYR A 113 -19.08 -18.70 -3.97
C TYR A 113 -20.27 -18.17 -4.77
N LYS A 114 -21.17 -19.07 -5.15
CA LYS A 114 -22.41 -18.71 -5.84
C LYS A 114 -23.54 -18.52 -4.83
N ARG A 115 -24.23 -17.38 -4.93
CA ARG A 115 -25.43 -17.07 -4.15
C ARG A 115 -26.62 -16.88 -5.07
N ASN A 116 -27.76 -17.46 -4.70
CA ASN A 116 -29.01 -17.17 -5.39
C ASN A 116 -29.55 -15.83 -4.91
N VAL A 117 -29.77 -14.91 -5.82
CA VAL A 117 -30.35 -13.58 -5.56
C VAL A 117 -31.59 -13.42 -6.45
N LYS A 118 -32.63 -12.78 -5.92
CA LYS A 118 -33.80 -12.44 -6.71
C LYS A 118 -33.53 -11.12 -7.42
N ASN A 119 -33.63 -11.11 -8.73
CA ASN A 119 -33.56 -9.89 -9.52
C ASN A 119 -34.86 -9.09 -9.29
N GLU A 120 -34.75 -7.89 -8.76
CA GLU A 120 -35.91 -7.07 -8.38
C GLU A 120 -36.73 -6.58 -9.60
N GLU A 121 -36.06 -6.41 -10.75
CA GLU A 121 -36.73 -5.94 -11.98
C GLU A 121 -37.48 -7.08 -12.67
N THR A 122 -36.88 -8.26 -12.74
CA THR A 122 -37.46 -9.41 -13.48
C THR A 122 -38.22 -10.39 -12.59
N GLY A 123 -38.07 -10.31 -11.27
CA GLY A 123 -38.62 -11.23 -10.29
C GLY A 123 -38.01 -12.66 -10.33
N LYS A 124 -37.01 -12.90 -11.20
CA LYS A 124 -36.38 -14.23 -11.38
C LYS A 124 -35.21 -14.40 -10.41
N TRP A 125 -34.94 -15.67 -10.09
CA TRP A 125 -33.76 -16.04 -9.33
C TRP A 125 -32.57 -16.19 -10.26
N GLU A 126 -31.47 -15.52 -9.92
CA GLU A 126 -30.21 -15.54 -10.65
C GLU A 126 -29.07 -15.96 -9.72
N GLN A 127 -28.04 -16.61 -10.28
CA GLN A 127 -26.83 -16.92 -9.52
C GLN A 127 -25.84 -15.77 -9.64
N LYS A 128 -25.53 -15.14 -8.52
CA LYS A 128 -24.48 -14.12 -8.41
C LYS A 128 -23.24 -14.72 -7.76
N GLN A 129 -22.08 -14.45 -8.32
CA GLN A 129 -20.79 -14.80 -7.72
C GLN A 129 -20.39 -13.70 -6.73
N GLU A 130 -20.10 -14.10 -5.50
CA GLU A 130 -19.67 -13.20 -4.44
C GLU A 130 -18.37 -13.72 -3.82
N TYR A 131 -17.61 -12.83 -3.16
CA TYR A 131 -16.41 -13.19 -2.43
C TYR A 131 -16.70 -13.55 -0.98
N LYS A 132 -15.94 -14.48 -0.43
CA LYS A 132 -15.87 -14.79 1.00
C LYS A 132 -14.43 -15.03 1.44
N VAL A 133 -14.18 -14.90 2.73
CA VAL A 133 -12.88 -15.26 3.30
C VAL A 133 -12.74 -16.79 3.27
N LYS A 134 -11.58 -17.30 2.86
CA LYS A 134 -11.20 -18.71 2.95
C LYS A 134 -11.16 -19.17 4.41
N GLU A 135 -11.26 -20.47 4.66
CA GLU A 135 -11.04 -21.03 5.98
C GLU A 135 -9.62 -20.73 6.50
N ALA A 136 -9.48 -20.63 7.82
CA ALA A 136 -8.20 -20.28 8.45
C ALA A 136 -7.06 -21.25 8.06
N SER A 137 -7.37 -22.54 7.87
CA SER A 137 -6.42 -23.56 7.44
C SER A 137 -5.90 -23.39 6.01
N GLU A 138 -6.57 -22.57 5.19
CA GLU A 138 -6.22 -22.31 3.79
C GLU A 138 -5.49 -20.99 3.58
N ARG A 139 -5.22 -20.24 4.66
CA ARG A 139 -4.63 -18.91 4.60
C ARG A 139 -3.29 -18.86 5.32
N PHE A 140 -2.39 -17.99 4.83
CA PHE A 140 -1.27 -17.53 5.64
C PHE A 140 -1.80 -16.62 6.75
N ILE A 141 -1.50 -16.94 8.00
CA ILE A 141 -1.88 -16.14 9.16
C ILE A 141 -0.65 -15.95 10.04
N TYR A 142 -0.10 -14.75 10.03
CA TYR A 142 0.90 -14.28 10.99
C TYR A 142 0.22 -13.37 12.03
N GLY A 143 -0.79 -12.61 11.60
CA GLY A 143 -1.58 -11.71 12.42
C GLY A 143 -2.81 -11.22 11.66
N ASN A 144 -3.22 -9.98 11.91
CA ASN A 144 -4.18 -9.29 11.05
C ASN A 144 -3.55 -8.97 9.68
N HIS A 145 -4.31 -8.36 8.75
CA HIS A 145 -3.78 -8.16 7.40
C HIS A 145 -2.64 -7.12 7.36
N GLU A 146 -2.62 -6.12 8.24
CA GLU A 146 -1.52 -5.15 8.34
C GLU A 146 -0.22 -5.85 8.79
N GLN A 147 -0.31 -6.73 9.78
CA GLN A 147 0.82 -7.53 10.26
C GLN A 147 1.29 -8.53 9.20
N ASN A 148 0.36 -9.16 8.48
CA ASN A 148 0.71 -10.03 7.34
C ASN A 148 1.40 -9.23 6.24
N SER A 149 0.92 -8.01 5.95
CA SER A 149 1.51 -7.11 4.93
C SER A 149 2.93 -6.72 5.29
N GLU A 150 3.15 -6.30 6.52
CA GLU A 150 4.48 -5.92 7.01
C GLU A 150 5.44 -7.12 6.98
N PHE A 151 5.02 -8.30 7.45
CA PHE A 151 5.83 -9.50 7.42
C PHE A 151 6.23 -9.89 5.99
N ILE A 152 5.28 -9.87 5.04
CA ILE A 152 5.55 -10.19 3.63
C ILE A 152 6.48 -9.13 3.04
N ALA A 153 6.22 -7.84 3.25
CA ALA A 153 7.06 -6.75 2.75
C ALA A 153 8.49 -6.85 3.29
N HIS A 154 8.65 -7.12 4.59
CA HIS A 154 9.95 -7.27 5.24
C HIS A 154 10.74 -8.48 4.74
N THR A 155 10.05 -9.49 4.19
CA THR A 155 10.72 -10.66 3.57
C THR A 155 11.50 -10.26 2.31
N PHE A 156 11.04 -9.23 1.57
CA PHE A 156 11.63 -8.83 0.29
C PHE A 156 12.39 -7.50 0.35
N PHE A 157 12.13 -6.68 1.36
CA PHE A 157 12.72 -5.35 1.50
C PHE A 157 13.35 -5.14 2.88
N PRO A 158 14.50 -4.49 2.97
CA PRO A 158 15.08 -4.05 4.25
C PRO A 158 14.34 -2.80 4.75
N LEU A 159 13.12 -2.99 5.28
CA LEU A 159 12.28 -1.88 5.74
C LEU A 159 12.91 -1.13 6.91
N SER A 160 12.85 0.19 6.86
CA SER A 160 13.09 1.04 8.02
C SER A 160 11.97 0.93 9.04
N VAL A 161 12.21 1.36 10.28
CA VAL A 161 11.17 1.39 11.34
C VAL A 161 9.99 2.27 10.92
N GLU A 162 10.23 3.36 10.20
CA GLU A 162 9.17 4.25 9.72
C GLU A 162 8.31 3.58 8.65
N GLU A 163 8.92 2.87 7.68
CA GLU A 163 8.20 2.13 6.64
C GLU A 163 7.38 0.98 7.23
N SER A 164 7.96 0.18 8.14
CA SER A 164 7.22 -0.86 8.88
C SER A 164 6.06 -0.27 9.68
N SER A 165 6.30 0.85 10.38
CA SER A 165 5.25 1.54 11.15
C SER A 165 4.14 2.08 10.26
N ALA A 166 4.47 2.57 9.06
CA ALA A 166 3.46 3.04 8.10
C ALA A 166 2.57 1.88 7.65
N ILE A 167 3.15 0.75 7.25
CA ILE A 167 2.38 -0.44 6.84
C ILE A 167 1.51 -0.96 7.99
N LEU A 168 2.06 -1.08 9.21
CA LEU A 168 1.35 -1.61 10.36
C LEU A 168 0.18 -0.73 10.85
N ASN A 169 0.18 0.57 10.54
CA ASN A 169 -0.80 1.52 11.07
C ASN A 169 -1.62 2.21 9.98
N HIS A 170 -1.61 1.72 8.73
CA HIS A 170 -2.31 2.35 7.62
C HIS A 170 -3.84 2.45 7.83
N LEU A 171 -4.46 1.54 8.59
CA LEU A 171 -5.88 1.61 8.94
C LEU A 171 -6.23 2.64 10.01
N GLY A 172 -5.27 3.31 10.62
CA GLY A 172 -5.55 4.35 11.62
C GLY A 172 -6.23 3.86 12.90
N GLY A 173 -6.20 2.57 13.17
CA GLY A 173 -6.89 1.97 14.32
C GLY A 173 -8.35 1.60 14.06
N MET A 174 -8.81 1.66 12.82
CA MET A 174 -10.13 1.16 12.42
C MET A 174 -10.14 -0.38 12.43
N GLY A 175 -10.22 -1.00 13.58
CA GLY A 175 -10.32 -2.46 13.63
C GLY A 175 -9.95 -3.14 14.94
N ALA A 176 -9.29 -2.44 15.88
CA ALA A 176 -9.01 -3.00 17.21
C ALA A 176 -8.91 -1.89 18.26
N ASP A 177 -9.54 -2.10 19.42
CA ASP A 177 -9.56 -1.12 20.52
C ASP A 177 -8.15 -0.68 20.98
N SER A 178 -7.15 -1.55 20.89
CA SER A 178 -5.76 -1.23 21.26
C SER A 178 -5.01 -0.42 20.17
N ALA A 179 -5.34 -0.56 18.90
CA ALA A 179 -4.70 0.16 17.81
C ALA A 179 -5.08 1.65 17.79
N GLN A 180 -6.29 2.00 18.26
CA GLN A 180 -6.74 3.39 18.38
C GLN A 180 -5.85 4.25 19.28
N MET A 181 -5.19 3.64 20.27
CA MET A 181 -4.29 4.35 21.18
C MET A 181 -2.89 4.57 20.57
N ILE A 182 -2.47 3.71 19.66
CA ILE A 182 -1.11 3.72 19.08
C ILE A 182 -1.02 4.61 17.85
N ALA A 183 -2.02 4.60 16.98
CA ALA A 183 -1.98 5.35 15.71
C ALA A 183 -1.66 6.85 15.89
N PRO A 184 -2.26 7.62 16.82
CA PRO A 184 -1.89 9.02 17.01
C PRO A 184 -0.43 9.22 17.41
N ILE A 185 0.14 8.29 18.20
CA ILE A 185 1.55 8.33 18.63
C ILE A 185 2.46 8.06 17.42
N VAL A 186 2.12 7.05 16.61
CA VAL A 186 2.85 6.71 15.40
C VAL A 186 2.81 7.87 14.42
N TYR A 187 1.65 8.47 14.16
CA TYR A 187 1.49 9.59 13.25
C TYR A 187 2.23 10.85 13.67
N SER A 188 2.29 11.11 14.98
CA SER A 188 3.07 12.24 15.50
C SER A 188 4.58 12.04 15.36
N LYS A 189 5.04 10.78 15.27
CA LYS A 189 6.46 10.43 15.16
C LYS A 189 6.89 10.19 13.71
N TYR A 190 6.04 9.59 12.90
CA TYR A 190 6.31 9.13 11.55
C TYR A 190 5.25 9.68 10.59
N SER A 191 5.57 10.77 9.90
CA SER A 191 4.64 11.41 8.96
C SER A 191 4.29 10.51 7.78
N LEU A 192 5.16 9.58 7.37
CA LEU A 192 4.87 8.59 6.34
C LEU A 192 3.65 7.73 6.68
N ALA A 193 3.49 7.35 7.96
CA ALA A 193 2.35 6.56 8.40
C ALA A 193 1.03 7.32 8.27
N LEU A 194 1.01 8.61 8.61
CA LEU A 194 -0.16 9.46 8.40
C LEU A 194 -0.47 9.65 6.91
N LEU A 195 0.56 9.92 6.10
CA LEU A 195 0.39 10.13 4.67
C LEU A 195 -0.14 8.87 3.97
N LEU A 196 0.36 7.69 4.34
CA LEU A 196 -0.13 6.42 3.81
C LEU A 196 -1.59 6.18 4.20
N HIS A 197 -1.97 6.42 5.48
CA HIS A 197 -3.35 6.33 5.94
C HIS A 197 -4.28 7.27 5.16
N MET A 198 -3.86 8.52 4.95
CA MET A 198 -4.64 9.48 4.15
C MET A 198 -4.76 9.04 2.68
N ALA A 199 -3.69 8.51 2.08
CA ALA A 199 -3.69 8.01 0.71
C ALA A 199 -4.66 6.83 0.53
N ASP A 200 -4.67 5.91 1.49
CA ASP A 200 -5.60 4.77 1.54
C ASP A 200 -7.05 5.24 1.67
N LEU A 201 -7.35 6.17 2.59
CA LEU A 201 -8.69 6.75 2.70
C LEU A 201 -9.16 7.44 1.42
N ILE A 202 -8.28 8.17 0.73
CA ILE A 202 -8.60 8.82 -0.54
C ILE A 202 -8.91 7.77 -1.60
N ALA A 203 -8.08 6.72 -1.73
CA ALA A 203 -8.33 5.62 -2.65
C ALA A 203 -9.69 4.96 -2.35
N CYS A 204 -9.96 4.58 -1.10
CA CYS A 204 -11.18 3.89 -0.69
C CYS A 204 -12.47 4.70 -0.91
N TYR A 205 -12.47 5.99 -0.56
CA TYR A 205 -13.69 6.78 -0.43
C TYR A 205 -13.88 7.82 -1.54
N ILE A 206 -12.86 8.08 -2.35
CA ILE A 206 -12.92 9.06 -3.44
C ILE A 206 -12.72 8.37 -4.78
N ASP A 207 -11.61 7.63 -4.97
CA ASP A 207 -11.24 7.08 -6.27
C ASP A 207 -12.05 5.82 -6.61
N GLU A 208 -12.24 4.93 -5.63
CA GLU A 208 -12.85 3.60 -5.80
C GLU A 208 -14.30 3.55 -5.27
N LYS A 209 -14.94 4.70 -5.14
CA LYS A 209 -16.30 4.79 -4.62
C LYS A 209 -17.28 4.00 -5.48
N VAL A 210 -17.86 2.94 -4.91
CA VAL A 210 -19.01 2.24 -5.50
C VAL A 210 -20.25 3.09 -5.29
N LEU A 211 -20.82 3.61 -6.39
CA LEU A 211 -22.08 4.37 -6.41
C LEU A 211 -23.28 3.41 -6.31
#